data_781e9e2090deb01fe9bb43bd60206843
#
_entry.id   781e9e2090deb01fe9bb43bd60206843
#
_cell.length_a   1.000
_cell.length_b   1.000
_cell.length_c   1.000
_cell.angle_alpha   90.00
_cell.angle_beta   90.00
_cell.angle_gamma   90.00
#
_symmetry.space_group_name_H-M   'P 1'
#
loop_
_entity.id
_entity.type
_entity.pdbx_description
1 polymer ?
#
loop_
_entity_poly.entity_id
_entity_poly.type
_entity_poly.pdbx_seq_one_letter_code
_entity_poly.pdbx_strand_id
1 'polypeptide(L)'
;FNMGRFFRKYTSNINIALLLFYLLGTYMFSFNIIRQSFAFALLLVSFSAMNIEELRKRDFFKCMLVIVVCAILFHSVMYALLVVPFVALYMKKWNISKRFLFFMLAMSFLAFYFNVAVNYVMGFVDQTGLEGKLINYAIRNAQIGEDSGYSILKVTFVSVWAAFLIKMCPVKTDLFLTLYIIGVVILNSFGNLVVEFARVYEIFNVFGIIYMARIWSMKRIGLQLYLYRIGVIIYSVVLFVNLLIKNYGEIVPYEFRF
;
A
#
# COMPACT_ATOMS: atom_id res chain seq x y z
N PHE A 1 -5.05 12.10 14.84
CA PHE A 1 -5.23 11.43 16.14
C PHE A 1 -5.32 9.90 16.02
N ASN A 2 -6.17 9.38 15.14
CA ASN A 2 -6.40 7.92 14.97
C ASN A 2 -5.19 7.18 14.41
N MET A 3 -4.49 7.73 13.42
CA MET A 3 -3.23 7.20 12.90
C MET A 3 -2.16 7.08 13.99
N GLY A 4 -2.03 8.10 14.82
CA GLY A 4 -1.08 8.08 15.94
C GLY A 4 -1.37 6.96 16.96
N ARG A 5 -2.65 6.67 17.24
CA ARG A 5 -3.03 5.53 18.09
C ARG A 5 -2.66 4.19 17.46
N PHE A 6 -2.88 4.03 16.16
CA PHE A 6 -2.51 2.84 15.42
C PHE A 6 -1.00 2.63 15.42
N PHE A 7 -0.21 3.65 15.07
CA PHE A 7 1.25 3.57 15.11
C PHE A 7 1.78 3.29 16.52
N ARG A 8 1.25 3.95 17.56
CA ARG A 8 1.66 3.70 18.95
C ARG A 8 1.42 2.26 19.38
N LYS A 9 0.36 1.63 18.88
CA LYS A 9 0.06 0.24 19.22
C LYS A 9 1.04 -0.74 18.58
N TYR A 10 1.40 -0.49 17.32
CA TYR A 10 2.11 -1.48 16.51
C TYR A 10 3.58 -1.17 16.27
N THR A 11 4.10 -0.04 16.74
CA THR A 11 5.53 0.28 16.67
C THR A 11 6.05 0.87 17.96
N SER A 12 7.30 0.54 18.31
CA SER A 12 8.00 1.12 19.47
C SER A 12 8.49 2.55 19.23
N ASN A 13 8.55 3.01 17.98
CA ASN A 13 9.02 4.35 17.61
C ASN A 13 7.99 5.07 16.76
N ILE A 14 7.07 5.75 17.45
CA ILE A 14 6.01 6.52 16.80
C ILE A 14 6.57 7.68 15.96
N ASN A 15 7.68 8.29 16.37
CA ASN A 15 8.25 9.43 15.66
C ASN A 15 8.74 9.04 14.27
N ILE A 16 9.39 7.88 14.16
CA ILE A 16 9.80 7.35 12.86
C ILE A 16 8.59 6.98 12.01
N ALA A 17 7.55 6.38 12.60
CA ALA A 17 6.33 6.05 11.85
C ALA A 17 5.63 7.32 11.33
N LEU A 18 5.54 8.37 12.13
CA LEU A 18 4.94 9.65 11.70
C LEU A 18 5.81 10.37 10.64
N LEU A 19 7.13 10.34 10.79
CA LEU A 19 8.04 10.88 9.79
C LEU A 19 7.88 10.15 8.45
N LEU A 20 7.86 8.82 8.46
CA LEU A 20 7.66 8.02 7.26
C LEU A 20 6.26 8.25 6.66
N PHE A 21 5.23 8.38 7.48
CA PHE A 21 3.86 8.69 7.04
C PHE A 21 3.80 10.00 6.26
N TYR A 22 4.59 11.00 6.67
CA TYR A 22 4.72 12.27 5.97
C TYR A 22 5.58 12.13 4.71
N LEU A 23 6.79 11.60 4.82
CA LEU A 23 7.76 11.52 3.73
C LEU A 23 7.33 10.60 2.57
N LEU A 24 6.60 9.52 2.86
CA LEU A 24 6.06 8.62 1.83
C LEU A 24 4.79 9.17 1.16
N GLY A 25 4.39 10.40 1.49
CA GLY A 25 3.26 11.08 0.86
C GLY A 25 1.89 10.61 1.33
N THR A 26 1.80 9.61 2.20
CA THR A 26 0.51 9.05 2.68
C THR A 26 -0.30 10.12 3.43
N TYR A 27 0.35 11.02 4.15
CA TYR A 27 -0.28 12.17 4.80
C TYR A 27 -0.89 13.12 3.77
N MET A 28 -0.13 13.49 2.75
CA MET A 28 -0.57 14.42 1.70
C MET A 28 -1.70 13.81 0.87
N PHE A 29 -1.60 12.52 0.55
CA PHE A 29 -2.65 11.77 -0.12
C PHE A 29 -3.98 11.80 0.65
N SER A 30 -3.93 11.90 1.99
CA SER A 30 -5.12 11.94 2.82
C SER A 30 -5.97 13.21 2.63
N PHE A 31 -5.40 14.32 2.18
CA PHE A 31 -6.15 15.55 1.90
C PHE A 31 -6.91 15.49 0.58
N ASN A 32 -6.36 14.82 -0.43
CA ASN A 32 -7.01 14.72 -1.73
C ASN A 32 -8.22 13.80 -1.72
N ILE A 33 -8.26 12.83 -0.80
CA ILE A 33 -9.30 11.81 -0.74
C ILE A 33 -9.88 11.76 0.68
N ILE A 34 -10.49 12.86 1.10
CA ILE A 34 -10.97 13.06 2.49
C ILE A 34 -11.90 11.93 2.93
N ARG A 35 -12.89 11.55 2.14
CA ARG A 35 -13.85 10.49 2.49
C ARG A 35 -13.17 9.13 2.67
N GLN A 36 -12.25 8.79 1.77
CA GLN A 36 -11.47 7.54 1.85
C GLN A 36 -10.57 7.53 3.08
N SER A 37 -9.90 8.65 3.35
CA SER A 37 -8.97 8.78 4.48
C SER A 37 -9.69 8.74 5.82
N PHE A 38 -10.89 9.32 5.90
CA PHE A 38 -11.73 9.23 7.08
C PHE A 38 -12.16 7.78 7.35
N ALA A 39 -12.67 7.08 6.33
CA ALA A 39 -13.01 5.66 6.42
C ALA A 39 -11.82 4.81 6.87
N PHE A 40 -10.67 5.05 6.26
CA PHE A 40 -9.44 4.33 6.60
C PHE A 40 -8.99 4.61 8.05
N ALA A 41 -9.07 5.86 8.51
CA ALA A 41 -8.75 6.20 9.90
C ALA A 41 -9.67 5.48 10.91
N LEU A 42 -10.97 5.34 10.60
CA LEU A 42 -11.91 4.57 11.41
C LEU A 42 -11.54 3.07 11.45
N LEU A 43 -11.16 2.51 10.28
CA LEU A 43 -10.72 1.13 10.19
C LEU A 43 -9.44 0.86 10.98
N LEU A 44 -8.47 1.77 10.96
CA LEU A 44 -7.24 1.65 11.75
C LEU A 44 -7.50 1.66 13.25
N VAL A 45 -8.47 2.47 13.73
CA VAL A 45 -8.90 2.42 15.13
C VAL A 45 -9.52 1.07 15.46
N SER A 46 -10.38 0.56 14.58
CA SER A 46 -11.02 -0.76 14.76
C SER A 46 -9.99 -1.88 14.75
N PHE A 47 -9.01 -1.86 13.85
CA PHE A 47 -7.89 -2.81 13.82
C PHE A 47 -7.05 -2.73 15.11
N SER A 48 -6.85 -1.53 15.64
CA SER A 48 -6.16 -1.34 16.92
C SER A 48 -6.97 -1.94 18.08
N ALA A 49 -8.28 -1.71 18.12
CA ALA A 49 -9.14 -2.22 19.17
C ALA A 49 -9.19 -3.76 19.17
N MET A 50 -9.29 -4.37 17.99
CA MET A 50 -9.36 -5.82 17.81
C MET A 50 -8.01 -6.54 17.85
N ASN A 51 -6.89 -5.82 17.87
CA ASN A 51 -5.53 -6.35 17.80
C ASN A 51 -5.30 -7.31 16.62
N ILE A 52 -5.13 -6.76 15.42
CA ILE A 52 -5.05 -7.55 14.18
C ILE A 52 -3.91 -8.57 14.16
N GLU A 53 -2.82 -8.38 14.89
CA GLU A 53 -1.74 -9.37 14.99
C GLU A 53 -2.15 -10.64 15.77
N GLU A 54 -3.08 -10.48 16.71
CA GLU A 54 -3.59 -11.57 17.54
C GLU A 54 -5.08 -11.80 17.31
N LEU A 55 -5.56 -11.54 16.11
CA LEU A 55 -6.98 -11.57 15.77
C LEU A 55 -7.61 -12.91 16.19
N ARG A 56 -8.68 -12.82 16.98
CA ARG A 56 -9.46 -13.98 17.42
C ARG A 56 -10.57 -14.26 16.40
N LYS A 57 -11.00 -15.52 16.29
CA LYS A 57 -12.11 -15.90 15.40
C LYS A 57 -13.39 -15.06 15.64
N ARG A 58 -13.69 -14.74 16.90
CA ARG A 58 -14.85 -13.89 17.24
C ARG A 58 -14.71 -12.47 16.68
N ASP A 59 -13.50 -11.92 16.70
CA ASP A 59 -13.24 -10.55 16.27
C ASP A 59 -13.06 -10.46 14.75
N PHE A 60 -12.84 -11.59 14.08
CA PHE A 60 -12.77 -11.67 12.62
C PHE A 60 -14.05 -11.16 11.94
N PHE A 61 -15.23 -11.68 12.35
CA PHE A 61 -16.50 -11.25 11.78
C PHE A 61 -16.81 -9.78 12.07
N LYS A 62 -16.43 -9.28 13.26
CA LYS A 62 -16.56 -7.85 13.58
C LYS A 62 -15.68 -7.01 12.67
N CYS A 63 -14.44 -7.44 12.43
CA CYS A 63 -13.51 -6.78 11.53
C CYS A 63 -14.07 -6.71 10.10
N MET A 64 -14.56 -7.84 9.58
CA MET A 64 -15.22 -7.90 8.27
C MET A 64 -16.42 -6.94 8.19
N LEU A 65 -17.29 -6.97 9.18
CA LEU A 65 -18.48 -6.10 9.24
C LEU A 65 -18.10 -4.62 9.20
N VAL A 66 -17.12 -4.20 10.01
CA VAL A 66 -16.68 -2.81 10.04
C VAL A 66 -16.09 -2.39 8.69
N ILE A 67 -15.30 -3.25 8.02
CA ILE A 67 -14.77 -2.97 6.69
C ILE A 67 -15.91 -2.78 5.68
N VAL A 68 -16.89 -3.69 5.66
CA VAL A 68 -18.04 -3.63 4.75
C VAL A 68 -18.85 -2.35 5.00
N VAL A 69 -19.15 -2.02 6.25
CA VAL A 69 -19.85 -0.79 6.60
C VAL A 69 -19.08 0.45 6.13
N CYS A 70 -17.76 0.51 6.37
CA CYS A 70 -16.94 1.62 5.91
C CYS A 70 -16.90 1.70 4.36
N ALA A 71 -16.86 0.56 3.68
CA ALA A 71 -16.86 0.51 2.22
C ALA A 71 -18.18 1.04 1.62
N ILE A 72 -19.31 0.66 2.20
CA ILE A 72 -20.65 1.11 1.75
C ILE A 72 -20.87 2.59 2.06
N LEU A 73 -20.57 3.03 3.29
CA LEU A 73 -20.92 4.39 3.74
C LEU A 73 -19.96 5.46 3.21
N PHE A 74 -18.68 5.13 3.01
CA PHE A 74 -17.68 6.14 2.69
C PHE A 74 -17.03 5.93 1.32
N HIS A 75 -16.42 4.76 1.06
CA HIS A 75 -15.68 4.53 -0.17
C HIS A 75 -15.42 3.06 -0.46
N SER A 76 -15.85 2.60 -1.65
CA SER A 76 -15.75 1.19 -2.09
C SER A 76 -14.32 0.61 -2.08
N VAL A 77 -13.29 1.43 -2.22
CA VAL A 77 -11.87 1.00 -2.13
C VAL A 77 -11.57 0.30 -0.79
N MET A 78 -12.33 0.59 0.27
CA MET A 78 -12.18 -0.09 1.57
C MET A 78 -12.43 -1.60 1.50
N TYR A 79 -13.17 -2.10 0.49
CA TYR A 79 -13.33 -3.54 0.28
C TYR A 79 -11.99 -4.27 0.12
N ALA A 80 -10.97 -3.61 -0.41
CA ALA A 80 -9.63 -4.21 -0.51
C ALA A 80 -9.06 -4.63 0.84
N LEU A 81 -9.47 -3.97 1.94
CA LEU A 81 -9.02 -4.30 3.29
C LEU A 81 -9.67 -5.59 3.85
N LEU A 82 -10.66 -6.18 3.15
CA LEU A 82 -11.19 -7.50 3.53
C LEU A 82 -10.10 -8.57 3.55
N VAL A 83 -9.04 -8.42 2.78
CA VAL A 83 -7.88 -9.34 2.81
C VAL A 83 -7.16 -9.32 4.17
N VAL A 84 -7.19 -8.21 4.91
CA VAL A 84 -6.44 -8.03 6.17
C VAL A 84 -6.81 -9.09 7.23
N PRO A 85 -8.09 -9.27 7.62
CA PRO A 85 -8.45 -10.27 8.61
C PRO A 85 -8.16 -11.71 8.15
N PHE A 86 -8.26 -12.02 6.84
CA PHE A 86 -7.89 -13.33 6.32
C PHE A 86 -6.40 -13.59 6.45
N VAL A 87 -5.55 -12.64 6.04
CA VAL A 87 -4.10 -12.76 6.16
C VAL A 87 -3.69 -12.87 7.63
N ALA A 88 -4.29 -12.07 8.52
CA ALA A 88 -4.00 -12.11 9.94
C ALA A 88 -4.33 -13.49 10.57
N LEU A 89 -5.49 -14.08 10.25
CA LEU A 89 -5.86 -15.41 10.71
C LEU A 89 -4.97 -16.50 10.10
N TYR A 90 -4.66 -16.39 8.81
CA TYR A 90 -3.80 -17.34 8.12
C TYR A 90 -2.40 -17.35 8.76
N MET A 91 -1.78 -16.18 8.94
CA MET A 91 -0.44 -16.04 9.50
C MET A 91 -0.35 -16.44 10.97
N LYS A 92 -1.43 -16.42 11.71
CA LYS A 92 -1.49 -16.96 13.08
C LYS A 92 -1.25 -18.47 13.10
N LYS A 93 -1.70 -19.18 12.08
CA LYS A 93 -1.60 -20.64 11.98
C LYS A 93 -0.39 -21.07 11.13
N TRP A 94 -0.12 -20.35 10.05
CA TRP A 94 0.87 -20.70 9.06
C TRP A 94 1.84 -19.54 8.85
N ASN A 95 3.12 -19.86 8.69
CA ASN A 95 4.13 -18.85 8.37
C ASN A 95 4.25 -18.70 6.84
N ILE A 96 4.03 -17.50 6.32
CA ILE A 96 4.27 -17.20 4.91
C ILE A 96 5.77 -17.12 4.69
N SER A 97 6.30 -17.93 3.77
CA SER A 97 7.74 -17.94 3.50
C SER A 97 8.17 -16.68 2.73
N LYS A 98 9.40 -16.23 2.97
CA LYS A 98 10.00 -15.13 2.18
C LYS A 98 10.06 -15.48 0.69
N ARG A 99 10.34 -16.75 0.36
CA ARG A 99 10.39 -17.22 -1.03
C ARG A 99 9.06 -17.02 -1.73
N PHE A 100 7.96 -17.29 -1.03
CA PHE A 100 6.61 -17.05 -1.56
C PHE A 100 6.33 -15.56 -1.79
N LEU A 101 6.72 -14.69 -0.85
CA LEU A 101 6.58 -13.23 -1.03
C LEU A 101 7.42 -12.71 -2.20
N PHE A 102 8.64 -13.19 -2.36
CA PHE A 102 9.47 -12.88 -3.53
C PHE A 102 8.85 -13.37 -4.83
N PHE A 103 8.31 -14.59 -4.84
CA PHE A 103 7.63 -15.14 -6.01
C PHE A 103 6.41 -14.30 -6.40
N MET A 104 5.54 -13.96 -5.45
CA MET A 104 4.39 -13.09 -5.70
C MET A 104 4.81 -11.73 -6.27
N LEU A 105 5.83 -11.12 -5.67
CA LEU A 105 6.36 -9.83 -6.12
C LEU A 105 6.92 -9.91 -7.53
N ALA A 106 7.72 -10.93 -7.85
CA ALA A 106 8.30 -11.13 -9.18
C ALA A 106 7.22 -11.37 -10.23
N MET A 107 6.25 -12.25 -9.94
CA MET A 107 5.14 -12.53 -10.86
C MET A 107 4.28 -11.30 -11.12
N SER A 108 3.98 -10.50 -10.10
CA SER A 108 3.22 -9.26 -10.27
C SER A 108 4.00 -8.21 -11.08
N PHE A 109 5.32 -8.12 -10.88
CA PHE A 109 6.16 -7.21 -11.66
C PHE A 109 6.22 -7.61 -13.14
N LEU A 110 6.33 -8.91 -13.43
CA LEU A 110 6.23 -9.42 -14.80
C LEU A 110 4.85 -9.13 -15.40
N ALA A 111 3.77 -9.33 -14.61
CA ALA A 111 2.42 -9.00 -15.07
C ALA A 111 2.28 -7.52 -15.45
N PHE A 112 2.89 -6.62 -14.68
CA PHE A 112 2.96 -5.20 -15.01
C PHE A 112 3.73 -4.96 -16.33
N TYR A 113 4.93 -5.53 -16.45
CA TYR A 113 5.80 -5.32 -17.60
C TYR A 113 5.16 -5.78 -18.91
N PHE A 114 4.46 -6.91 -18.89
CA PHE A 114 3.76 -7.44 -20.06
C PHE A 114 2.34 -6.90 -20.23
N ASN A 115 1.89 -5.96 -19.41
CA ASN A 115 0.51 -5.43 -19.41
C ASN A 115 -0.56 -6.53 -19.39
N VAL A 116 -0.30 -7.64 -18.68
CA VAL A 116 -1.15 -8.84 -18.70
C VAL A 116 -2.60 -8.53 -18.35
N ALA A 117 -2.81 -7.73 -17.30
CA ALA A 117 -4.15 -7.38 -16.85
C ALA A 117 -4.90 -6.51 -17.89
N VAL A 118 -4.19 -5.56 -18.52
CA VAL A 118 -4.76 -4.70 -19.57
C VAL A 118 -5.16 -5.54 -20.76
N ASN A 119 -4.25 -6.39 -21.25
CA ASN A 119 -4.50 -7.25 -22.41
C ASN A 119 -5.64 -8.24 -22.16
N TYR A 120 -5.74 -8.80 -20.94
CA TYR A 120 -6.84 -9.69 -20.56
C TYR A 120 -8.20 -8.98 -20.54
N VAL A 121 -8.26 -7.79 -19.94
CA VAL A 121 -9.50 -6.99 -19.88
C VAL A 121 -9.92 -6.56 -21.28
N MET A 122 -8.99 -6.08 -22.11
CA MET A 122 -9.29 -5.69 -23.48
C MET A 122 -9.79 -6.88 -24.32
N GLY A 123 -9.14 -8.04 -24.21
CA GLY A 123 -9.60 -9.26 -24.90
C GLY A 123 -10.98 -9.73 -24.45
N PHE A 124 -11.31 -9.61 -23.17
CA PHE A 124 -12.65 -9.93 -22.66
C PHE A 124 -13.73 -8.98 -23.18
N VAL A 125 -13.39 -7.71 -23.28
CA VAL A 125 -14.27 -6.68 -23.81
C VAL A 125 -14.59 -6.91 -25.28
N ASP A 126 -13.56 -7.18 -26.09
CA ASP A 126 -13.74 -7.48 -27.52
C ASP A 126 -14.64 -8.70 -27.74
N GLN A 127 -14.57 -9.69 -26.85
CA GLN A 127 -15.40 -10.90 -26.94
C GLN A 127 -16.85 -10.69 -26.48
N THR A 128 -17.09 -9.80 -25.52
CA THR A 128 -18.41 -9.66 -24.89
C THR A 128 -19.23 -8.49 -25.44
N GLY A 129 -18.61 -7.60 -26.25
CA GLY A 129 -19.26 -6.40 -26.74
C GLY A 129 -19.73 -5.43 -25.63
N LEU A 130 -19.22 -5.63 -24.42
CA LEU A 130 -19.53 -4.79 -23.27
C LEU A 130 -18.82 -3.44 -23.38
N GLU A 131 -19.40 -2.54 -24.20
CA GLU A 131 -19.07 -1.12 -24.16
C GLU A 131 -19.51 -0.51 -22.82
N GLY A 132 -18.78 -0.79 -21.78
CA GLY A 132 -19.12 -0.36 -20.43
C GLY A 132 -18.21 0.73 -19.90
N LYS A 133 -18.61 1.31 -18.77
CA LYS A 133 -17.85 2.34 -18.02
C LYS A 133 -16.38 1.95 -17.76
N LEU A 134 -16.09 0.64 -17.60
CA LEU A 134 -14.72 0.11 -17.39
C LEU A 134 -13.81 0.36 -18.60
N ILE A 135 -14.33 0.22 -19.82
CA ILE A 135 -13.56 0.47 -21.06
C ILE A 135 -13.27 1.94 -21.22
N ASN A 136 -14.29 2.76 -21.04
CA ASN A 136 -14.12 4.22 -21.09
C ASN A 136 -13.11 4.70 -20.03
N TYR A 137 -13.07 4.05 -18.85
CA TYR A 137 -12.07 4.30 -17.84
C TYR A 137 -10.67 3.81 -18.27
N ALA A 138 -10.55 2.61 -18.83
CA ALA A 138 -9.28 2.05 -19.30
C ALA A 138 -8.72 2.85 -20.49
N ILE A 139 -9.57 3.21 -21.46
CA ILE A 139 -9.19 4.02 -22.64
C ILE A 139 -8.82 5.44 -22.19
N ARG A 140 -9.61 6.07 -21.31
CA ARG A 140 -9.33 7.39 -20.78
C ARG A 140 -8.02 7.41 -19.96
N ASN A 141 -7.75 6.37 -19.19
CA ASN A 141 -6.49 6.24 -18.45
C ASN A 141 -5.31 5.90 -19.35
N ALA A 142 -5.51 5.17 -20.45
CA ALA A 142 -4.47 4.96 -21.45
C ALA A 142 -4.16 6.25 -22.23
N GLN A 143 -5.14 7.11 -22.46
CA GLN A 143 -4.97 8.44 -23.06
C GLN A 143 -4.38 9.48 -22.09
N ILE A 144 -4.67 9.34 -20.78
CA ILE A 144 -4.11 10.15 -19.68
C ILE A 144 -2.76 9.57 -19.20
N GLY A 145 -2.34 8.42 -19.75
CA GLY A 145 -1.24 7.58 -19.27
C GLY A 145 0.14 8.25 -19.20
N GLU A 146 0.34 9.42 -19.79
CA GLU A 146 1.55 10.22 -19.56
C GLU A 146 1.51 10.98 -18.23
N ASP A 147 0.32 11.32 -17.70
CA ASP A 147 0.15 12.08 -16.45
C ASP A 147 -0.28 11.25 -15.23
N SER A 148 -0.61 9.96 -15.40
CA SER A 148 -1.19 9.13 -14.32
C SER A 148 -0.23 8.77 -13.16
N GLY A 149 0.98 9.29 -13.15
CA GLY A 149 1.91 9.20 -12.01
C GLY A 149 2.46 7.80 -11.68
N TYR A 150 1.99 6.76 -12.36
CA TYR A 150 2.47 5.37 -12.19
C TYR A 150 3.38 4.97 -13.35
N SER A 151 4.45 5.73 -13.54
CA SER A 151 5.50 5.38 -14.51
C SER A 151 6.16 4.04 -14.12
N ILE A 152 6.65 3.32 -15.11
CA ILE A 152 7.46 2.11 -14.94
C ILE A 152 8.58 2.32 -13.91
N LEU A 153 9.14 3.51 -13.82
CA LEU A 153 10.14 3.91 -12.83
C LEU A 153 9.60 3.82 -11.40
N LYS A 154 8.39 4.35 -11.13
CA LYS A 154 7.79 4.30 -9.78
C LYS A 154 7.50 2.85 -9.39
N VAL A 155 6.89 2.07 -10.28
CA VAL A 155 6.57 0.66 -10.02
C VAL A 155 7.84 -0.16 -9.79
N THR A 156 8.87 0.03 -10.61
CA THR A 156 10.17 -0.62 -10.44
C THR A 156 10.81 -0.25 -9.10
N PHE A 157 10.82 1.05 -8.77
CA PHE A 157 11.42 1.53 -7.53
C PHE A 157 10.72 0.97 -6.28
N VAL A 158 9.38 0.96 -6.28
CA VAL A 158 8.58 0.37 -5.20
C VAL A 158 8.80 -1.14 -5.10
N SER A 159 8.87 -1.84 -6.23
CA SER A 159 9.10 -3.30 -6.25
C SER A 159 10.50 -3.69 -5.77
N VAL A 160 11.52 -2.95 -6.18
CA VAL A 160 12.91 -3.15 -5.69
C VAL A 160 12.98 -2.88 -4.19
N TRP A 161 12.31 -1.83 -3.73
CA TRP A 161 12.22 -1.53 -2.30
C TRP A 161 11.51 -2.64 -1.53
N ALA A 162 10.37 -3.13 -2.04
CA ALA A 162 9.65 -4.26 -1.45
C ALA A 162 10.52 -5.53 -1.36
N ALA A 163 11.28 -5.84 -2.41
CA ALA A 163 12.23 -6.95 -2.41
C ALA A 163 13.33 -6.77 -1.34
N PHE A 164 13.85 -5.56 -1.19
CA PHE A 164 14.81 -5.23 -0.14
C PHE A 164 14.22 -5.45 1.25
N LEU A 165 12.97 -5.01 1.50
CA LEU A 165 12.28 -5.22 2.77
C LEU A 165 12.08 -6.72 3.08
N ILE A 166 11.72 -7.54 2.08
CA ILE A 166 11.61 -9.01 2.25
C ILE A 166 12.96 -9.60 2.64
N LYS A 167 14.05 -9.16 1.99
CA LYS A 167 15.41 -9.63 2.31
C LYS A 167 15.80 -9.31 3.75
N MET A 168 15.47 -8.10 4.21
CA MET A 168 15.79 -7.63 5.55
C MET A 168 14.89 -8.22 6.65
N CYS A 169 13.78 -8.86 6.28
CA CYS A 169 12.89 -9.51 7.23
C CYS A 169 13.61 -10.59 8.03
N PRO A 170 13.39 -10.74 9.35
CA PRO A 170 13.86 -11.89 10.13
C PRO A 170 13.24 -13.20 9.61
N VAL A 171 13.63 -14.31 10.16
CA VAL A 171 13.25 -15.66 9.69
C VAL A 171 11.73 -15.82 9.58
N LYS A 172 10.99 -15.30 10.56
CA LYS A 172 9.51 -15.30 10.54
C LYS A 172 9.01 -14.02 9.87
N THR A 173 8.15 -14.16 8.87
CA THR A 173 7.55 -13.01 8.18
C THR A 173 6.59 -12.24 9.10
N ASP A 174 6.64 -10.92 9.01
CA ASP A 174 5.78 -10.00 9.76
C ASP A 174 4.44 -9.79 9.00
N LEU A 175 3.35 -9.66 9.76
CA LEU A 175 2.02 -9.40 9.18
C LEU A 175 2.01 -8.11 8.35
N PHE A 176 2.60 -7.05 8.86
CA PHE A 176 2.60 -5.74 8.21
C PHE A 176 3.45 -5.73 6.94
N LEU A 177 4.58 -6.47 6.92
CA LEU A 177 5.33 -6.71 5.68
C LEU A 177 4.46 -7.43 4.65
N THR A 178 3.78 -8.50 5.06
CA THR A 178 2.92 -9.29 4.15
C THR A 178 1.81 -8.43 3.56
N LEU A 179 1.14 -7.63 4.38
CA LEU A 179 0.10 -6.71 3.92
C LEU A 179 0.65 -5.65 2.95
N TYR A 180 1.82 -5.08 3.26
CA TYR A 180 2.50 -4.15 2.36
C TYR A 180 2.81 -4.79 1.01
N ILE A 181 3.36 -6.01 0.99
CA ILE A 181 3.66 -6.74 -0.25
C ILE A 181 2.39 -7.02 -1.06
N ILE A 182 1.27 -7.35 -0.40
CA ILE A 182 -0.03 -7.49 -1.09
C ILE A 182 -0.42 -6.18 -1.78
N GLY A 183 -0.24 -5.04 -1.12
CA GLY A 183 -0.47 -3.73 -1.75
C GLY A 183 0.41 -3.49 -2.98
N VAL A 184 1.70 -3.83 -2.91
CA VAL A 184 2.62 -3.73 -4.06
C VAL A 184 2.23 -4.69 -5.18
N VAL A 185 1.82 -5.91 -4.86
CA VAL A 185 1.32 -6.88 -5.85
C VAL A 185 0.07 -6.34 -6.56
N ILE A 186 -0.86 -5.73 -5.84
CA ILE A 186 -2.05 -5.10 -6.42
C ILE A 186 -1.66 -3.95 -7.34
N LEU A 187 -0.73 -3.08 -6.90
CA LEU A 187 -0.21 -2.00 -7.71
C LEU A 187 0.41 -2.52 -9.02
N ASN A 188 1.29 -3.51 -8.92
CA ASN A 188 1.98 -4.08 -10.08
C ASN A 188 1.01 -4.77 -11.05
N SER A 189 0.02 -5.50 -10.51
CA SER A 189 -0.91 -6.27 -11.36
C SER A 189 -1.98 -5.41 -12.02
N PHE A 190 -2.46 -4.36 -11.35
CA PHE A 190 -3.68 -3.64 -11.74
C PHE A 190 -3.51 -2.12 -11.78
N GLY A 191 -2.37 -1.57 -11.37
CA GLY A 191 -2.14 -0.12 -11.29
C GLY A 191 -2.26 0.61 -12.64
N ASN A 192 -2.02 -0.09 -13.75
CA ASN A 192 -2.18 0.44 -15.10
C ASN A 192 -3.65 0.42 -15.59
N LEU A 193 -4.53 -0.34 -14.95
CA LEU A 193 -5.92 -0.46 -15.37
C LEU A 193 -6.76 0.72 -14.91
N VAL A 194 -6.71 0.99 -13.60
CA VAL A 194 -7.60 1.97 -12.96
C VAL A 194 -6.89 2.62 -11.78
N VAL A 195 -7.06 3.94 -11.65
CA VAL A 195 -6.48 4.76 -10.56
C VAL A 195 -6.86 4.24 -9.16
N GLU A 196 -8.02 3.60 -9.03
CA GLU A 196 -8.48 3.02 -7.77
C GLU A 196 -7.54 1.96 -7.21
N PHE A 197 -6.89 1.14 -8.05
CA PHE A 197 -5.91 0.15 -7.59
C PHE A 197 -4.64 0.81 -7.04
N ALA A 198 -4.28 1.94 -7.58
CA ALA A 198 -3.21 2.76 -7.03
C ALA A 198 -3.57 3.30 -5.64
N ARG A 199 -4.82 3.69 -5.43
CA ARG A 199 -5.35 4.11 -4.12
C ARG A 199 -5.35 2.96 -3.11
N VAL A 200 -5.61 1.73 -3.57
CA VAL A 200 -5.46 0.52 -2.73
C VAL A 200 -4.03 0.40 -2.22
N TYR A 201 -3.02 0.53 -3.11
CA TYR A 201 -1.62 0.50 -2.70
C TYR A 201 -1.31 1.54 -1.62
N GLU A 202 -1.78 2.78 -1.77
CA GLU A 202 -1.53 3.84 -0.78
C GLU A 202 -2.11 3.50 0.61
N ILE A 203 -3.25 2.81 0.66
CA ILE A 203 -3.82 2.30 1.91
C ILE A 203 -2.91 1.23 2.53
N PHE A 204 -2.43 0.28 1.72
CA PHE A 204 -1.53 -0.79 2.18
C PHE A 204 -0.13 -0.28 2.54
N ASN A 205 0.29 0.87 2.00
CA ASN A 205 1.57 1.50 2.33
C ASN A 205 1.69 1.84 3.82
N VAL A 206 0.57 2.12 4.51
CA VAL A 206 0.55 2.36 5.96
C VAL A 206 1.07 1.14 6.75
N PHE A 207 0.80 -0.07 6.28
CA PHE A 207 1.36 -1.29 6.88
C PHE A 207 2.87 -1.38 6.66
N GLY A 208 3.35 -0.96 5.49
CA GLY A 208 4.78 -0.83 5.20
C GLY A 208 5.48 0.15 6.14
N ILE A 209 4.84 1.27 6.47
CA ILE A 209 5.35 2.26 7.43
C ILE A 209 5.56 1.63 8.81
N ILE A 210 4.59 0.85 9.31
CA ILE A 210 4.73 0.15 10.60
C ILE A 210 5.91 -0.81 10.55
N TYR A 211 6.00 -1.62 9.50
CA TYR A 211 7.08 -2.57 9.36
C TYR A 211 8.45 -1.88 9.32
N MET A 212 8.58 -0.81 8.54
CA MET A 212 9.81 -0.01 8.48
C MET A 212 10.18 0.59 9.83
N ALA A 213 9.22 1.15 10.57
CA ALA A 213 9.46 1.72 11.90
C ALA A 213 9.85 0.64 12.94
N ARG A 214 9.33 -0.58 12.82
CA ARG A 214 9.70 -1.72 13.66
C ARG A 214 11.16 -2.12 13.47
N ILE A 215 11.58 -2.34 12.23
CA ILE A 215 12.98 -2.70 11.94
C ILE A 215 13.91 -1.57 12.33
N TRP A 216 13.54 -0.32 12.07
CA TRP A 216 14.34 0.85 12.49
C TRP A 216 14.67 0.81 13.98
N SER A 217 13.71 0.37 14.78
CA SER A 217 13.81 0.36 16.26
C SER A 217 14.55 -0.84 16.82
N MET A 218 15.01 -1.78 16.00
CA MET A 218 15.78 -2.93 16.47
C MET A 218 17.10 -2.48 17.10
N LYS A 219 17.41 -3.04 18.29
CA LYS A 219 18.61 -2.66 19.08
C LYS A 219 19.91 -3.28 18.58
N ARG A 220 19.87 -4.37 17.80
CA ARG A 220 21.07 -5.02 17.28
C ARG A 220 21.68 -4.15 16.17
N ILE A 221 22.82 -3.53 16.47
CA ILE A 221 23.55 -2.71 15.51
C ILE A 221 24.51 -3.62 14.75
N GLY A 222 24.13 -4.01 13.54
CA GLY A 222 25.00 -4.66 12.56
C GLY A 222 24.99 -3.84 11.26
N LEU A 223 25.98 -4.10 10.40
CA LEU A 223 26.09 -3.44 9.10
C LEU A 223 24.75 -3.49 8.31
N GLN A 224 24.05 -4.62 8.39
CA GLN A 224 22.75 -4.77 7.71
C GLN A 224 21.69 -3.79 8.20
N LEU A 225 21.60 -3.56 9.52
CA LEU A 225 20.62 -2.59 10.07
C LEU A 225 21.01 -1.14 9.73
N TYR A 226 22.30 -0.85 9.70
CA TYR A 226 22.80 0.46 9.27
C TYR A 226 22.44 0.73 7.81
N LEU A 227 22.74 -0.20 6.90
CA LEU A 227 22.36 -0.11 5.49
C LEU A 227 20.84 -0.01 5.31
N TYR A 228 20.07 -0.71 6.12
CA TYR A 228 18.61 -0.61 6.13
C TYR A 228 18.16 0.81 6.48
N ARG A 229 18.68 1.41 7.55
CA ARG A 229 18.31 2.77 7.96
C ARG A 229 18.64 3.81 6.89
N ILE A 230 19.82 3.70 6.28
CA ILE A 230 20.20 4.55 5.15
C ILE A 230 19.22 4.34 3.98
N GLY A 231 18.92 3.09 3.63
CA GLY A 231 17.97 2.77 2.57
C GLY A 231 16.59 3.36 2.82
N VAL A 232 16.06 3.28 4.05
CA VAL A 232 14.77 3.90 4.42
C VAL A 232 14.79 5.41 4.23
N ILE A 233 15.88 6.09 4.64
CA ILE A 233 16.02 7.54 4.46
C ILE A 233 16.03 7.88 2.97
N ILE A 234 16.90 7.24 2.19
CA ILE A 234 17.03 7.50 0.75
C ILE A 234 15.69 7.25 0.05
N TYR A 235 15.06 6.10 0.31
CA TYR A 235 13.77 5.74 -0.28
C TYR A 235 12.70 6.79 0.01
N SER A 236 12.58 7.21 1.27
CA SER A 236 11.55 8.16 1.71
C SER A 236 11.80 9.56 1.14
N VAL A 237 13.06 10.02 1.12
CA VAL A 237 13.42 11.33 0.57
C VAL A 237 13.20 11.36 -0.95
N VAL A 238 13.61 10.32 -1.67
CA VAL A 238 13.40 10.25 -3.13
C VAL A 238 11.91 10.29 -3.48
N LEU A 239 11.08 9.54 -2.77
CA LEU A 239 9.63 9.58 -2.99
C LEU A 239 9.04 10.94 -2.65
N PHE A 240 9.46 11.56 -1.54
CA PHE A 240 8.98 12.87 -1.14
C PHE A 240 9.34 13.96 -2.16
N VAL A 241 10.60 13.99 -2.61
CA VAL A 241 11.05 14.92 -3.64
C VAL A 241 10.30 14.73 -4.94
N ASN A 242 10.11 13.48 -5.39
CA ASN A 242 9.35 13.18 -6.60
C ASN A 242 7.88 13.65 -6.48
N LEU A 243 7.28 13.51 -5.29
CA LEU A 243 5.91 13.97 -5.02
C LEU A 243 5.82 15.50 -5.09
N LEU A 244 6.80 16.22 -4.57
CA LEU A 244 6.85 17.68 -4.64
C LEU A 244 7.09 18.18 -6.08
N ILE A 245 8.04 17.58 -6.81
CA ILE A 245 8.37 17.98 -8.20
C ILE A 245 7.15 17.78 -9.12
N LYS A 246 6.44 16.65 -8.97
CA LYS A 246 5.27 16.35 -9.79
C LYS A 246 4.00 17.06 -9.35
N ASN A 247 4.05 17.80 -8.25
CA ASN A 247 2.90 18.43 -7.61
C ASN A 247 1.67 17.49 -7.54
N TYR A 248 1.92 16.23 -7.20
CA TYR A 248 0.92 15.18 -7.27
C TYR A 248 -0.24 15.49 -6.32
N GLY A 249 -1.41 15.71 -6.91
CA GLY A 249 -2.62 16.07 -6.17
C GLY A 249 -2.71 17.54 -5.78
N GLU A 250 -2.03 18.42 -6.51
CA GLU A 250 -2.08 19.87 -6.28
C GLU A 250 -1.76 20.26 -4.83
N ILE A 251 -0.80 19.53 -4.23
CA ILE A 251 -0.46 19.66 -2.80
C ILE A 251 0.40 20.90 -2.56
N VAL A 252 1.12 21.39 -3.59
CA VAL A 252 1.89 22.63 -3.51
C VAL A 252 0.99 23.78 -3.98
N PRO A 253 0.35 24.51 -3.05
CA PRO A 253 -0.67 25.49 -3.40
C PRO A 253 -0.11 26.78 -4.00
N TYR A 254 1.22 26.92 -4.09
CA TYR A 254 1.86 28.18 -4.49
C TYR A 254 2.74 27.97 -5.71
N GLU A 255 2.24 28.33 -6.87
CA GLU A 255 3.09 28.80 -7.94
C GLU A 255 3.64 30.18 -7.50
N PHE A 256 4.87 30.21 -7.00
CA PHE A 256 5.59 31.47 -6.94
C PHE A 256 5.88 31.90 -8.38
N ARG A 257 4.98 32.68 -8.97
CA ARG A 257 5.27 33.43 -10.19
C ARG A 257 6.15 34.62 -9.75
N PHE A 258 7.46 34.47 -9.92
CA PHE A 258 8.39 35.58 -9.88
C PHE A 258 8.34 36.33 -11.21
#